data_49b78e7a2a8003499e1e805c26818341
#
_entry.id   49b78e7a2a8003499e1e805c26818341
#
_cell.length_a   1.000
_cell.length_b   1.000
_cell.length_c   1.000
_cell.angle_alpha   90.00
_cell.angle_beta   90.00
_cell.angle_gamma   90.00
#
_symmetry.space_group_name_H-M   'P 1'
#
loop_
_entity.id
_entity.type
_entity.pdbx_description
1 polymer ?
#
loop_
_entity_poly.entity_id
_entity_poly.type
_entity_poly.pdbx_seq_one_letter_code
_entity_poly.pdbx_strand_id
1 'polypeptide(L)'
;VAQLGSGVVAAGRWHRWLPLLAPAGGLALLALVFGGDAYLWEERERRRLRRTFERYVAPGVVAEILADPAAAQGVLRGRSLDVTVLFSDLQGFTALTRERSAAGRSEEHVHQLNTYLGAMVEVITAHGGTVDKFIGDAVMAVFGSPVGRGIELEARSALACALAMGQALEALNATWRQEGETLLASGIGLASGAAVVGQIGSPRRMEFTVIGDPVNRAARLESLTRNLGVSLLFDRATADRIAGAVGWAPLNRGQHPIKGLGDVEVFSPPPQLLAPGGEPPQGPEAA
;
A
#
# COMPACT_ATOMS: atom_id res chain seq x y z
N VAL A 1 20.25 -69.00 -43.86
CA VAL A 1 18.79 -69.24 -43.80
C VAL A 1 18.22 -68.82 -42.42
N ALA A 2 19.01 -68.90 -41.33
CA ALA A 2 18.54 -68.55 -39.98
C ALA A 2 18.37 -67.04 -39.68
N GLN A 3 19.05 -66.17 -40.41
CA GLN A 3 18.98 -64.70 -40.17
C GLN A 3 17.76 -64.02 -40.81
N LEU A 4 17.20 -64.64 -41.87
CA LEU A 4 15.98 -64.09 -42.51
C LEU A 4 14.70 -64.33 -41.70
N GLY A 5 14.65 -65.41 -40.90
CA GLY A 5 13.52 -65.76 -40.05
C GLY A 5 13.31 -64.79 -38.87
N SER A 6 14.39 -64.29 -38.27
CA SER A 6 14.31 -63.38 -37.13
C SER A 6 13.80 -61.95 -37.49
N GLY A 7 14.14 -61.49 -38.71
CA GLY A 7 13.68 -60.21 -39.21
C GLY A 7 12.18 -60.16 -39.51
N VAL A 8 11.63 -61.27 -40.08
CA VAL A 8 10.19 -61.38 -40.39
C VAL A 8 9.34 -61.49 -39.14
N VAL A 9 9.81 -62.20 -38.10
CA VAL A 9 9.13 -62.30 -36.81
C VAL A 9 9.15 -60.99 -36.05
N ALA A 10 10.24 -60.27 -36.12
CA ALA A 10 10.35 -58.90 -35.50
C ALA A 10 9.40 -57.92 -36.21
N ALA A 11 9.39 -57.85 -37.52
CA ALA A 11 8.49 -56.99 -38.30
C ALA A 11 7.00 -57.32 -38.05
N GLY A 12 6.63 -58.63 -37.92
CA GLY A 12 5.27 -59.06 -37.64
C GLY A 12 4.78 -58.69 -36.22
N ARG A 13 5.70 -58.57 -35.26
CA ARG A 13 5.37 -58.10 -33.91
C ARG A 13 5.15 -56.59 -33.86
N TRP A 14 5.88 -55.81 -34.63
CA TRP A 14 5.70 -54.36 -34.72
C TRP A 14 4.38 -53.98 -35.42
N HIS A 15 3.93 -54.73 -36.43
CA HIS A 15 2.67 -54.47 -37.12
C HIS A 15 1.42 -54.65 -36.22
N ARG A 16 1.50 -55.43 -35.15
CA ARG A 16 0.39 -55.57 -34.18
C ARG A 16 0.26 -54.42 -33.22
N TRP A 17 1.33 -53.64 -32.98
CA TRP A 17 1.33 -52.53 -32.06
C TRP A 17 1.11 -51.16 -32.72
N LEU A 18 1.42 -51.04 -34.02
CA LEU A 18 1.21 -49.80 -34.77
C LEU A 18 -0.23 -49.25 -34.70
N PRO A 19 -1.29 -50.09 -34.82
CA PRO A 19 -2.67 -49.58 -34.76
C PRO A 19 -3.08 -49.10 -33.35
N LEU A 20 -2.35 -49.47 -32.30
CA LEU A 20 -2.60 -48.99 -30.92
C LEU A 20 -1.76 -47.78 -30.55
N LEU A 21 -0.56 -47.64 -31.09
CA LEU A 21 0.34 -46.51 -30.79
C LEU A 21 -0.16 -45.18 -31.37
N ALA A 22 -0.77 -45.20 -32.54
CA ALA A 22 -1.30 -43.98 -33.16
C ALA A 22 -2.47 -43.36 -32.37
N PRO A 23 -3.52 -44.10 -31.96
CA PRO A 23 -4.59 -43.52 -31.12
C PRO A 23 -4.12 -43.22 -29.72
N ALA A 24 -3.20 -43.98 -29.11
CA ALA A 24 -2.64 -43.71 -27.81
C ALA A 24 -1.79 -42.43 -27.84
N GLY A 25 -0.97 -42.22 -28.87
CA GLY A 25 -0.23 -40.96 -29.07
C GLY A 25 -1.14 -39.76 -29.30
N GLY A 26 -2.23 -39.95 -30.08
CA GLY A 26 -3.24 -38.93 -30.27
C GLY A 26 -3.97 -38.54 -28.99
N LEU A 27 -4.34 -39.51 -28.16
CA LEU A 27 -4.96 -39.23 -26.84
C LEU A 27 -4.00 -38.54 -25.88
N ALA A 28 -2.73 -38.97 -25.87
CA ALA A 28 -1.71 -38.29 -25.03
C ALA A 28 -1.46 -36.83 -25.48
N LEU A 29 -1.44 -36.58 -26.79
CA LEU A 29 -1.30 -35.23 -27.32
C LEU A 29 -2.53 -34.37 -26.98
N LEU A 30 -3.73 -34.91 -27.14
CA LEU A 30 -4.97 -34.24 -26.75
C LEU A 30 -4.99 -33.94 -25.25
N ALA A 31 -4.59 -34.88 -24.39
CA ALA A 31 -4.52 -34.66 -22.95
C ALA A 31 -3.49 -33.56 -22.58
N LEU A 32 -2.35 -33.50 -23.27
CA LEU A 32 -1.35 -32.43 -23.10
C LEU A 32 -1.88 -31.06 -23.53
N VAL A 33 -2.57 -31.01 -24.69
CA VAL A 33 -3.12 -29.73 -25.20
C VAL A 33 -4.26 -29.25 -24.31
N PHE A 34 -5.24 -30.09 -23.99
CA PHE A 34 -6.36 -29.70 -23.12
C PHE A 34 -5.94 -29.48 -21.68
N GLY A 35 -5.01 -30.28 -21.16
CA GLY A 35 -4.45 -30.06 -19.82
C GLY A 35 -3.63 -28.76 -19.74
N GLY A 36 -2.85 -28.46 -20.77
CA GLY A 36 -2.11 -27.22 -20.90
C GLY A 36 -3.02 -26.00 -21.00
N ASP A 37 -4.06 -26.07 -21.84
CA ASP A 37 -5.04 -24.99 -21.97
C ASP A 37 -5.82 -24.75 -20.65
N ALA A 38 -6.26 -25.81 -19.99
CA ALA A 38 -6.95 -25.73 -18.70
C ALA A 38 -6.06 -25.08 -17.62
N TYR A 39 -4.78 -25.48 -17.56
CA TYR A 39 -3.81 -24.89 -16.63
C TYR A 39 -3.54 -23.40 -16.93
N LEU A 40 -3.36 -23.04 -18.19
CA LEU A 40 -3.14 -21.66 -18.61
C LEU A 40 -4.40 -20.81 -18.37
N TRP A 41 -5.58 -21.37 -18.54
CA TRP A 41 -6.84 -20.67 -18.29
C TRP A 41 -7.03 -20.42 -16.80
N GLU A 42 -6.79 -21.42 -15.94
CA GLU A 42 -6.85 -21.28 -14.48
C GLU A 42 -5.85 -20.23 -13.99
N GLU A 43 -4.62 -20.24 -14.51
CA GLU A 43 -3.60 -19.24 -14.13
C GLU A 43 -3.97 -17.81 -14.58
N ARG A 44 -4.58 -17.66 -15.78
CA ARG A 44 -5.09 -16.36 -16.26
C ARG A 44 -6.24 -15.85 -15.41
N GLU A 45 -7.16 -16.73 -15.04
CA GLU A 45 -8.31 -16.38 -14.19
C GLU A 45 -7.85 -16.00 -12.78
N ARG A 46 -6.92 -16.76 -12.20
CA ARG A 46 -6.28 -16.40 -10.91
C ARG A 46 -5.61 -15.03 -10.98
N ARG A 47 -4.86 -14.74 -12.04
CA ARG A 47 -4.22 -13.43 -12.23
C ARG A 47 -5.24 -12.32 -12.43
N ARG A 48 -6.34 -12.59 -13.14
CA ARG A 48 -7.43 -11.61 -13.33
C ARG A 48 -8.15 -11.31 -12.02
N LEU A 49 -8.52 -12.33 -11.27
CA LEU A 49 -9.11 -12.20 -9.95
C LEU A 49 -8.17 -11.44 -9.01
N ARG A 50 -6.90 -11.83 -8.95
CA ARG A 50 -5.88 -11.14 -8.17
C ARG A 50 -5.81 -9.65 -8.48
N ARG A 51 -5.70 -9.25 -9.76
CA ARG A 51 -5.68 -7.83 -10.17
C ARG A 51 -6.97 -7.09 -9.82
N THR A 52 -8.10 -7.79 -9.82
CA THR A 52 -9.37 -7.20 -9.41
C THR A 52 -9.39 -6.97 -7.90
N PHE A 53 -8.95 -7.95 -7.11
CA PHE A 53 -8.87 -7.83 -5.66
C PHE A 53 -7.80 -6.83 -5.19
N GLU A 54 -6.66 -6.75 -5.87
CA GLU A 54 -5.59 -5.78 -5.58
C GLU A 54 -6.03 -4.30 -5.72
N ARG A 55 -7.15 -4.04 -6.38
CA ARG A 55 -7.77 -2.70 -6.41
C ARG A 55 -8.59 -2.36 -5.18
N TYR A 56 -9.02 -3.37 -4.42
CA TYR A 56 -9.91 -3.22 -3.26
C TYR A 56 -9.27 -3.70 -1.96
N VAL A 57 -8.16 -4.43 -2.05
CA VAL A 57 -7.43 -4.97 -0.90
C VAL A 57 -5.95 -4.68 -1.13
N ALA A 58 -5.29 -4.16 -0.09
CA ALA A 58 -3.87 -3.82 -0.16
C ALA A 58 -3.03 -5.03 -0.64
N PRO A 59 -2.09 -4.84 -1.57
CA PRO A 59 -1.30 -5.92 -2.17
C PRO A 59 -0.60 -6.82 -1.15
N GLY A 60 -0.15 -6.27 -0.03
CA GLY A 60 0.48 -7.02 1.05
C GLY A 60 -0.46 -8.01 1.73
N VAL A 61 -1.74 -7.66 1.89
CA VAL A 61 -2.77 -8.55 2.46
C VAL A 61 -3.05 -9.71 1.51
N VAL A 62 -3.16 -9.43 0.21
CA VAL A 62 -3.35 -10.47 -0.81
C VAL A 62 -2.16 -11.42 -0.85
N ALA A 63 -0.94 -10.90 -0.78
CA ALA A 63 0.28 -11.71 -0.78
C ALA A 63 0.33 -12.64 0.45
N GLU A 64 -0.01 -12.15 1.64
CA GLU A 64 -0.04 -12.96 2.88
C GLU A 64 -1.11 -14.06 2.82
N ILE A 65 -2.32 -13.74 2.32
CA ILE A 65 -3.40 -14.70 2.13
C ILE A 65 -2.99 -15.83 1.15
N LEU A 66 -2.27 -15.48 0.10
CA LEU A 66 -1.84 -16.45 -0.92
C LEU A 66 -0.62 -17.27 -0.48
N ALA A 67 0.24 -16.72 0.38
CA ALA A 67 1.43 -17.41 0.87
C ALA A 67 1.08 -18.53 1.87
N ASP A 68 0.14 -18.29 2.77
CA ASP A 68 -0.34 -19.29 3.74
C ASP A 68 -1.84 -19.11 4.02
N PRO A 69 -2.71 -19.85 3.32
CA PRO A 69 -4.16 -19.78 3.53
C PRO A 69 -4.63 -20.16 4.94
N ALA A 70 -3.85 -20.95 5.68
CA ALA A 70 -4.16 -21.32 7.07
C ALA A 70 -3.81 -20.19 8.05
N ALA A 71 -2.63 -19.57 7.89
CA ALA A 71 -2.22 -18.39 8.63
C ALA A 71 -3.10 -17.17 8.28
N ALA A 72 -3.57 -17.08 7.04
CA ALA A 72 -4.48 -16.02 6.58
C ALA A 72 -5.75 -15.91 7.43
N GLN A 73 -6.31 -17.04 7.90
CA GLN A 73 -7.45 -17.01 8.81
C GLN A 73 -7.13 -16.32 10.15
N GLY A 74 -5.89 -16.42 10.63
CA GLY A 74 -5.42 -15.71 11.83
C GLY A 74 -5.35 -14.20 11.60
N VAL A 75 -4.83 -13.78 10.44
CA VAL A 75 -4.75 -12.36 10.04
C VAL A 75 -6.14 -11.75 9.89
N LEU A 76 -7.08 -12.49 9.31
CA LEU A 76 -8.45 -12.04 9.07
C LEU A 76 -9.27 -11.91 10.37
N ARG A 77 -9.01 -12.75 11.40
CA ARG A 77 -9.73 -12.74 12.69
C ARG A 77 -9.43 -11.53 13.58
N GLY A 78 -8.41 -10.77 13.25
CA GLY A 78 -7.96 -9.63 14.04
C GLY A 78 -6.84 -10.01 15.02
N ARG A 79 -5.73 -9.29 14.93
CA ARG A 79 -4.57 -9.41 15.82
C ARG A 79 -4.06 -8.03 16.24
N SER A 80 -3.46 -7.96 17.42
CA SER A 80 -2.76 -6.75 17.85
C SER A 80 -1.39 -6.70 17.19
N LEU A 81 -1.11 -5.62 16.46
CA LEU A 81 0.18 -5.32 15.88
C LEU A 81 0.66 -3.96 16.36
N ASP A 82 1.97 -3.82 16.45
CA ASP A 82 2.58 -2.51 16.64
C ASP A 82 2.81 -1.87 15.29
N VAL A 83 2.14 -0.75 15.03
CA VAL A 83 2.10 -0.09 13.72
C VAL A 83 2.46 1.38 13.83
N THR A 84 2.81 1.99 12.70
CA THR A 84 2.81 3.45 12.54
C THR A 84 1.74 3.81 11.52
N VAL A 85 0.80 4.66 11.93
CA VAL A 85 -0.31 5.13 11.09
C VAL A 85 0.03 6.50 10.54
N LEU A 86 -0.25 6.70 9.27
CA LEU A 86 -0.14 7.96 8.55
C LEU A 86 -1.53 8.42 8.13
N PHE A 87 -1.89 9.64 8.48
CA PHE A 87 -3.02 10.36 7.90
C PHE A 87 -2.49 11.56 7.12
N SER A 88 -3.02 11.75 5.90
CA SER A 88 -2.77 12.95 5.09
C SER A 88 -4.08 13.49 4.57
N ASP A 89 -4.32 14.79 4.68
CA ASP A 89 -5.53 15.47 4.22
C ASP A 89 -5.18 16.77 3.50
N LEU A 90 -5.99 17.16 2.50
CA LEU A 90 -5.79 18.38 1.74
C LEU A 90 -6.36 19.59 2.50
N GLN A 91 -5.59 20.64 2.58
CA GLN A 91 -6.02 21.88 3.25
C GLN A 91 -6.98 22.68 2.35
N GLY A 92 -8.16 23.02 2.89
CA GLY A 92 -9.14 23.84 2.18
C GLY A 92 -9.88 23.15 1.04
N PHE A 93 -9.71 21.84 0.85
CA PHE A 93 -10.27 21.09 -0.27
C PHE A 93 -11.80 21.15 -0.33
N THR A 94 -12.49 21.09 0.79
CA THR A 94 -13.97 21.23 0.84
C THR A 94 -14.46 22.57 0.25
N ALA A 95 -13.73 23.66 0.51
CA ALA A 95 -14.06 24.97 -0.04
C ALA A 95 -13.80 25.01 -1.54
N LEU A 96 -12.67 24.47 -2.00
CA LEU A 96 -12.32 24.32 -3.41
C LEU A 96 -13.33 23.44 -4.17
N THR A 97 -13.78 22.35 -3.56
CA THR A 97 -14.83 21.47 -4.13
C THR A 97 -16.12 22.27 -4.39
N ARG A 98 -16.54 23.07 -3.41
CA ARG A 98 -17.75 23.88 -3.53
C ARG A 98 -17.61 24.94 -4.62
N GLU A 99 -16.48 25.62 -4.68
CA GLU A 99 -16.19 26.64 -5.70
C GLU A 99 -16.20 26.05 -7.11
N ARG A 100 -15.45 24.96 -7.33
CA ARG A 100 -15.37 24.29 -8.65
C ARG A 100 -16.70 23.69 -9.08
N SER A 101 -17.45 23.11 -8.14
CA SER A 101 -18.79 22.59 -8.43
C SER A 101 -19.74 23.71 -8.87
N ALA A 102 -19.72 24.85 -8.20
CA ALA A 102 -20.52 26.01 -8.58
C ALA A 102 -20.10 26.59 -9.94
N ALA A 103 -18.82 26.48 -10.30
CA ALA A 103 -18.28 26.92 -11.59
C ALA A 103 -18.47 25.88 -12.72
N GLY A 104 -19.08 24.72 -12.47
CA GLY A 104 -19.24 23.64 -13.45
C GLY A 104 -17.95 22.86 -13.78
N ARG A 105 -16.89 23.01 -12.97
CA ARG A 105 -15.56 22.40 -13.17
C ARG A 105 -15.35 21.11 -12.36
N SER A 106 -16.40 20.32 -12.15
CA SER A 106 -16.34 19.12 -11.31
C SER A 106 -15.43 18.03 -11.88
N GLU A 107 -15.37 17.88 -13.21
CA GLU A 107 -14.51 16.88 -13.87
C GLU A 107 -13.03 17.20 -13.66
N GLU A 108 -12.63 18.45 -13.85
CA GLU A 108 -11.26 18.91 -13.60
C GLU A 108 -10.87 18.74 -12.14
N HIS A 109 -11.81 19.01 -11.22
CA HIS A 109 -11.60 18.82 -9.80
C HIS A 109 -11.34 17.36 -9.44
N VAL A 110 -12.15 16.44 -9.97
CA VAL A 110 -11.95 14.98 -9.77
C VAL A 110 -10.65 14.53 -10.41
N HIS A 111 -10.29 15.05 -11.58
CA HIS A 111 -9.03 14.71 -12.24
C HIS A 111 -7.82 15.13 -11.38
N GLN A 112 -7.81 16.37 -10.87
CA GLN A 112 -6.73 16.86 -9.99
C GLN A 112 -6.64 16.04 -8.71
N LEU A 113 -7.75 15.69 -8.07
CA LEU A 113 -7.78 14.82 -6.89
C LEU A 113 -7.20 13.45 -7.19
N ASN A 114 -7.63 12.83 -8.30
CA ASN A 114 -7.12 11.49 -8.67
C ASN A 114 -5.63 11.51 -9.00
N THR A 115 -5.12 12.57 -9.61
CA THR A 115 -3.68 12.77 -9.87
C THR A 115 -2.91 12.85 -8.54
N TYR A 116 -3.40 13.65 -7.59
CA TYR A 116 -2.84 13.74 -6.24
C TYR A 116 -2.85 12.39 -5.52
N LEU A 117 -4.02 11.74 -5.43
CA LEU A 117 -4.15 10.46 -4.73
C LEU A 117 -3.27 9.38 -5.37
N GLY A 118 -3.17 9.34 -6.70
CA GLY A 118 -2.29 8.43 -7.42
C GLY A 118 -0.82 8.61 -7.02
N ALA A 119 -0.33 9.86 -7.01
CA ALA A 119 1.04 10.16 -6.59
C ALA A 119 1.29 9.77 -5.11
N MET A 120 0.32 10.00 -4.23
CA MET A 120 0.45 9.62 -2.81
C MET A 120 0.51 8.10 -2.63
N VAL A 121 -0.30 7.34 -3.37
CA VAL A 121 -0.26 5.86 -3.35
C VAL A 121 1.10 5.33 -3.79
N GLU A 122 1.66 5.86 -4.87
CA GLU A 122 2.99 5.47 -5.36
C GLU A 122 4.07 5.72 -4.31
N VAL A 123 4.07 6.89 -3.68
CA VAL A 123 5.03 7.23 -2.62
C VAL A 123 4.86 6.31 -1.40
N ILE A 124 3.63 6.10 -0.93
CA ILE A 124 3.35 5.22 0.22
C ILE A 124 3.85 3.80 -0.06
N THR A 125 3.54 3.26 -1.23
CA THR A 125 3.93 1.91 -1.63
C THR A 125 5.44 1.77 -1.76
N ALA A 126 6.11 2.75 -2.36
CA ALA A 126 7.57 2.78 -2.51
C ALA A 126 8.30 2.76 -1.16
N HIS A 127 7.70 3.32 -0.11
CA HIS A 127 8.25 3.31 1.25
C HIS A 127 7.80 2.10 2.10
N GLY A 128 7.11 1.13 1.49
CA GLY A 128 6.64 -0.09 2.17
C GLY A 128 5.43 0.13 3.06
N GLY A 129 4.70 1.22 2.88
CA GLY A 129 3.41 1.45 3.50
C GLY A 129 2.28 0.75 2.76
N THR A 130 1.21 0.46 3.47
CA THR A 130 -0.03 -0.07 2.94
C THR A 130 -1.10 1.02 2.99
N VAL A 131 -1.67 1.39 1.86
CA VAL A 131 -2.84 2.28 1.84
C VAL A 131 -4.04 1.52 2.39
N ASP A 132 -4.59 1.99 3.50
CA ASP A 132 -5.76 1.39 4.14
C ASP A 132 -7.04 1.82 3.42
N LYS A 133 -7.26 3.11 3.29
CA LYS A 133 -8.42 3.69 2.59
C LYS A 133 -8.25 5.16 2.27
N PHE A 134 -9.13 5.65 1.40
CA PHE A 134 -9.38 7.06 1.21
C PHE A 134 -10.62 7.50 1.99
N ILE A 135 -10.57 8.69 2.59
CA ILE A 135 -11.69 9.29 3.32
C ILE A 135 -11.92 10.68 2.71
N GLY A 136 -12.66 10.73 1.61
CA GLY A 136 -12.75 11.94 0.78
C GLY A 136 -11.42 12.21 0.07
N ASP A 137 -10.80 13.33 0.39
CA ASP A 137 -9.47 13.75 -0.05
C ASP A 137 -8.33 13.29 0.88
N ALA A 138 -8.68 12.71 2.03
CA ALA A 138 -7.70 12.17 2.96
C ALA A 138 -7.25 10.75 2.57
N VAL A 139 -5.98 10.46 2.88
CA VAL A 139 -5.37 9.14 2.72
C VAL A 139 -4.98 8.61 4.09
N MET A 140 -5.43 7.41 4.42
CA MET A 140 -4.93 6.66 5.55
C MET A 140 -4.00 5.55 5.06
N ALA A 141 -2.78 5.52 5.60
CA ALA A 141 -1.80 4.47 5.34
C ALA A 141 -1.25 3.90 6.64
N VAL A 142 -0.79 2.66 6.58
CA VAL A 142 -0.29 1.92 7.73
C VAL A 142 1.06 1.28 7.39
N PHE A 143 2.01 1.41 8.29
CA PHE A 143 3.32 0.78 8.24
C PHE A 143 3.38 -0.27 9.36
N GLY A 144 3.83 -1.48 9.03
CA GLY A 144 3.82 -2.62 9.94
C GLY A 144 2.57 -3.50 9.86
N SER A 145 1.76 -3.34 8.82
CA SER A 145 0.58 -4.17 8.54
C SER A 145 0.49 -4.49 7.05
N PRO A 146 0.14 -5.72 6.66
CA PRO A 146 -0.18 -6.90 7.49
C PRO A 146 1.06 -7.57 8.10
N VAL A 147 2.24 -7.37 7.56
CA VAL A 147 3.52 -7.91 8.06
C VAL A 147 4.45 -6.75 8.44
N GLY A 148 4.91 -6.75 9.70
CA GLY A 148 5.85 -5.75 10.19
C GLY A 148 7.30 -6.21 10.03
N ARG A 149 8.17 -5.25 9.67
CA ARG A 149 9.64 -5.42 9.55
C ARG A 149 10.38 -4.98 10.81
N GLY A 150 9.65 -4.54 11.84
CA GLY A 150 10.17 -4.01 13.09
C GLY A 150 9.70 -2.57 13.35
N ILE A 151 9.35 -2.30 14.62
CA ILE A 151 8.63 -1.06 15.01
C ILE A 151 9.42 0.22 14.67
N GLU A 152 10.74 0.17 14.79
CA GLU A 152 11.61 1.31 14.48
C GLU A 152 11.73 1.52 12.97
N LEU A 153 11.88 0.44 12.19
CA LEU A 153 11.96 0.53 10.74
C LEU A 153 10.64 1.04 10.15
N GLU A 154 9.50 0.60 10.69
CA GLU A 154 8.19 1.06 10.22
C GLU A 154 7.97 2.56 10.52
N ALA A 155 8.38 3.03 11.71
CA ALA A 155 8.30 4.45 12.04
C ALA A 155 9.20 5.32 11.15
N ARG A 156 10.42 4.86 10.85
CA ARG A 156 11.34 5.54 9.91
C ARG A 156 10.78 5.56 8.49
N SER A 157 10.25 4.42 8.02
CA SER A 157 9.63 4.33 6.70
C SER A 157 8.43 5.26 6.57
N ALA A 158 7.59 5.35 7.62
CA ALA A 158 6.45 6.27 7.66
C ALA A 158 6.90 7.74 7.63
N LEU A 159 7.95 8.10 8.36
CA LEU A 159 8.51 9.45 8.35
C LEU A 159 9.11 9.81 6.99
N ALA A 160 9.92 8.91 6.41
CA ALA A 160 10.50 9.11 5.08
C ALA A 160 9.41 9.26 4.01
N CYS A 161 8.37 8.43 4.10
CA CYS A 161 7.19 8.52 3.25
C CYS A 161 6.51 9.89 3.38
N ALA A 162 6.26 10.37 4.61
CA ALA A 162 5.61 11.65 4.83
C ALA A 162 6.40 12.83 4.23
N LEU A 163 7.73 12.82 4.35
CA LEU A 163 8.60 13.80 3.72
C LEU A 163 8.55 13.71 2.19
N ALA A 164 8.62 12.51 1.64
CA ALA A 164 8.52 12.29 0.20
C ALA A 164 7.15 12.66 -0.38
N MET A 165 6.06 12.48 0.38
CA MET A 165 4.71 12.95 -0.01
C MET A 165 4.68 14.47 -0.16
N GLY A 166 5.31 15.22 0.75
CA GLY A 166 5.45 16.67 0.64
C GLY A 166 6.19 17.09 -0.63
N GLN A 167 7.29 16.41 -0.94
CA GLN A 167 8.08 16.66 -2.17
C GLN A 167 7.28 16.32 -3.43
N ALA A 168 6.56 15.20 -3.44
CA ALA A 168 5.71 14.81 -4.56
C ALA A 168 4.58 15.81 -4.80
N LEU A 169 3.94 16.32 -3.73
CA LEU A 169 2.93 17.36 -3.84
C LEU A 169 3.51 18.68 -4.41
N GLU A 170 4.71 19.07 -4.00
CA GLU A 170 5.36 20.26 -4.54
C GLU A 170 5.71 20.11 -6.03
N ALA A 171 6.12 18.91 -6.47
CA ALA A 171 6.34 18.60 -7.88
C ALA A 171 5.04 18.71 -8.70
N LEU A 172 3.92 18.20 -8.17
CA LEU A 172 2.61 18.37 -8.78
C LEU A 172 2.20 19.85 -8.83
N ASN A 173 2.41 20.59 -7.74
CA ASN A 173 2.12 22.03 -7.68
C ASN A 173 2.95 22.83 -8.69
N ALA A 174 4.19 22.43 -8.96
CA ALA A 174 5.02 23.06 -9.99
C ALA A 174 4.42 22.90 -11.40
N THR A 175 3.86 21.73 -11.70
CA THR A 175 3.14 21.47 -12.96
C THR A 175 1.84 22.26 -13.01
N TRP A 176 1.02 22.19 -11.98
CA TRP A 176 -0.27 22.89 -11.89
C TRP A 176 -0.13 24.42 -11.95
N ARG A 177 0.97 24.97 -11.42
CA ARG A 177 1.28 26.40 -11.55
C ARG A 177 1.49 26.81 -13.01
N GLN A 178 2.13 25.96 -13.82
CA GLN A 178 2.32 26.19 -15.26
C GLN A 178 1.01 26.07 -16.03
N GLU A 179 0.12 25.19 -15.59
CA GLU A 179 -1.19 24.96 -16.20
C GLU A 179 -2.25 25.98 -15.72
N GLY A 180 -1.93 26.86 -14.78
CA GLY A 180 -2.86 27.83 -14.19
C GLY A 180 -3.90 27.21 -13.25
N GLU A 181 -3.63 25.98 -12.76
CA GLU A 181 -4.49 25.27 -11.83
C GLU A 181 -4.27 25.71 -10.37
N THR A 182 -5.27 25.43 -9.53
CA THR A 182 -5.19 25.71 -8.09
C THR A 182 -4.13 24.81 -7.45
N LEU A 183 -3.23 25.42 -6.67
CA LEU A 183 -2.22 24.71 -5.91
C LEU A 183 -2.84 24.07 -4.68
N LEU A 184 -2.39 22.85 -4.34
CA LEU A 184 -2.86 22.11 -3.18
C LEU A 184 -1.82 22.16 -2.05
N ALA A 185 -2.28 22.12 -0.82
CA ALA A 185 -1.45 21.94 0.37
C ALA A 185 -2.01 20.77 1.19
N SER A 186 -1.15 20.03 1.84
CA SER A 186 -1.56 18.91 2.70
C SER A 186 -1.00 19.03 4.12
N GLY A 187 -1.76 18.49 5.07
CA GLY A 187 -1.29 18.19 6.43
C GLY A 187 -1.05 16.69 6.56
N ILE A 188 -0.02 16.30 7.31
CA ILE A 188 0.29 14.89 7.58
C ILE A 188 0.46 14.68 9.07
N GLY A 189 -0.19 13.65 9.61
CA GLY A 189 -0.05 13.21 10.99
C GLY A 189 0.46 11.78 11.06
N LEU A 190 1.49 11.53 11.89
CA LEU A 190 2.00 10.18 12.16
C LEU A 190 1.79 9.84 13.63
N ALA A 191 1.34 8.61 13.90
CA ALA A 191 1.27 8.10 15.26
C ALA A 191 1.61 6.61 15.30
N SER A 192 2.37 6.23 16.33
CA SER A 192 2.84 4.87 16.49
C SER A 192 2.26 4.21 17.75
N GLY A 193 2.03 2.89 17.67
CA GLY A 193 1.57 2.10 18.83
C GLY A 193 0.85 0.84 18.45
N ALA A 194 0.35 0.13 19.48
CA ALA A 194 -0.42 -1.08 19.30
C ALA A 194 -1.81 -0.77 18.74
N ALA A 195 -2.21 -1.52 17.73
CA ALA A 195 -3.52 -1.41 17.09
C ALA A 195 -4.04 -2.80 16.71
N VAL A 196 -5.35 -2.93 16.58
CA VAL A 196 -6.00 -4.16 16.11
C VAL A 196 -6.10 -4.09 14.60
N VAL A 197 -5.55 -5.09 13.93
CA VAL A 197 -5.55 -5.23 12.47
C VAL A 197 -6.36 -6.46 12.11
N GLY A 198 -7.31 -6.33 11.19
CA GLY A 198 -8.13 -7.46 10.77
C GLY A 198 -9.31 -7.06 9.90
N GLN A 199 -10.15 -8.03 9.59
CA GLN A 199 -11.42 -7.79 8.91
C GLN A 199 -12.47 -7.23 9.88
N ILE A 200 -12.95 -6.04 9.59
CA ILE A 200 -13.90 -5.30 10.41
C ILE A 200 -15.10 -4.94 9.54
N GLY A 201 -16.31 -5.19 10.08
CA GLY A 201 -17.53 -4.86 9.35
C GLY A 201 -18.68 -5.83 9.65
N SER A 202 -19.54 -5.96 8.66
CA SER A 202 -20.69 -6.87 8.72
C SER A 202 -20.51 -8.01 7.69
N PRO A 203 -21.28 -9.11 7.77
CA PRO A 203 -21.21 -10.20 6.79
C PRO A 203 -21.42 -9.77 5.33
N ARG A 204 -22.05 -8.59 5.11
CA ARG A 204 -22.31 -8.05 3.77
C ARG A 204 -21.26 -7.05 3.29
N ARG A 205 -20.47 -6.49 4.23
CA ARG A 205 -19.43 -5.52 3.92
C ARG A 205 -18.31 -5.62 4.97
N MET A 206 -17.21 -6.20 4.57
CA MET A 206 -16.00 -6.34 5.38
C MET A 206 -14.89 -5.47 4.77
N GLU A 207 -14.13 -4.82 5.62
CA GLU A 207 -12.92 -4.08 5.25
C GLU A 207 -11.75 -4.64 6.06
N PHE A 208 -10.62 -4.87 5.42
CA PHE A 208 -9.38 -5.13 6.15
C PHE A 208 -8.79 -3.79 6.54
N THR A 209 -8.72 -3.53 7.84
CA THR A 209 -8.33 -2.20 8.33
C THR A 209 -7.72 -2.28 9.73
N VAL A 210 -7.26 -1.14 10.20
CA VAL A 210 -6.63 -0.96 11.50
C VAL A 210 -7.51 -0.08 12.38
N ILE A 211 -7.72 -0.49 13.63
CA ILE A 211 -8.41 0.30 14.66
C ILE A 211 -7.58 0.39 15.93
N GLY A 212 -7.59 1.54 16.57
CA GLY A 212 -6.89 1.78 17.83
C GLY A 212 -6.49 3.23 18.02
N ASP A 213 -5.86 3.50 19.15
CA ASP A 213 -5.42 4.86 19.51
C ASP A 213 -4.49 5.51 18.49
N PRO A 214 -3.52 4.78 17.87
CA PRO A 214 -2.66 5.38 16.84
C PRO A 214 -3.44 5.95 15.65
N VAL A 215 -4.54 5.29 15.24
CA VAL A 215 -5.38 5.75 14.13
C VAL A 215 -6.02 7.10 14.45
N ASN A 216 -6.66 7.19 15.63
CA ASN A 216 -7.29 8.42 16.09
C ASN A 216 -6.27 9.54 16.31
N ARG A 217 -5.10 9.20 16.87
CA ARG A 217 -4.02 10.15 17.14
C ARG A 217 -3.44 10.71 15.84
N ALA A 218 -3.14 9.86 14.85
CA ALA A 218 -2.62 10.30 13.56
C ALA A 218 -3.59 11.25 12.85
N ALA A 219 -4.89 10.96 12.83
CA ALA A 219 -5.92 11.83 12.25
C ALA A 219 -6.02 13.20 12.98
N ARG A 220 -5.84 13.20 14.30
CA ARG A 220 -5.87 14.45 15.08
C ARG A 220 -4.60 15.28 14.90
N LEU A 221 -3.44 14.63 14.80
CA LEU A 221 -2.18 15.30 14.51
C LEU A 221 -2.20 15.91 13.10
N GLU A 222 -2.77 15.21 12.12
CA GLU A 222 -2.99 15.80 10.80
C GLU A 222 -3.79 17.11 10.92
N SER A 223 -4.96 17.07 11.55
CA SER A 223 -5.82 18.26 11.72
C SER A 223 -5.13 19.39 12.47
N LEU A 224 -4.23 19.07 13.42
CA LEU A 224 -3.47 20.05 14.20
C LEU A 224 -2.40 20.76 13.36
N THR A 225 -1.96 20.19 12.24
CA THR A 225 -0.96 20.80 11.35
C THR A 225 -1.36 22.21 10.91
N ARG A 226 -2.65 22.42 10.62
CA ARG A 226 -3.20 23.73 10.21
C ARG A 226 -3.02 24.77 11.31
N ASN A 227 -3.29 24.38 12.56
CA ASN A 227 -3.23 25.32 13.69
C ASN A 227 -1.79 25.73 14.02
N LEU A 228 -0.83 24.82 13.81
CA LEU A 228 0.58 25.05 14.09
C LEU A 228 1.36 25.56 12.88
N GLY A 229 0.74 25.69 11.72
CA GLY A 229 1.37 26.17 10.49
C GLY A 229 2.52 25.29 10.00
N VAL A 230 2.38 23.98 10.19
CA VAL A 230 3.36 22.97 9.73
C VAL A 230 2.68 21.88 8.91
N SER A 231 3.40 21.28 7.99
CA SER A 231 2.84 20.25 7.12
C SER A 231 2.94 18.82 7.69
N LEU A 232 3.76 18.59 8.72
CA LEU A 232 3.97 17.26 9.29
C LEU A 232 4.12 17.32 10.81
N LEU A 233 3.30 16.52 11.49
CA LEU A 233 3.35 16.31 12.94
C LEU A 233 3.39 14.83 13.27
N PHE A 234 4.03 14.48 14.38
CA PHE A 234 4.05 13.13 14.91
C PHE A 234 4.06 13.10 16.45
N ASP A 235 3.62 11.97 17.01
CA ASP A 235 3.54 11.77 18.46
C ASP A 235 4.87 11.40 19.09
N ARG A 236 4.91 11.37 20.43
CA ARG A 236 6.08 10.96 21.24
C ARG A 236 6.54 9.55 20.86
N ALA A 237 5.62 8.58 20.72
CA ALA A 237 5.97 7.21 20.40
C ALA A 237 6.69 7.10 19.04
N THR A 238 6.27 7.87 18.05
CA THR A 238 6.97 7.96 16.76
C THR A 238 8.32 8.63 16.91
N ALA A 239 8.40 9.75 17.67
CA ALA A 239 9.66 10.45 17.93
C ALA A 239 10.71 9.54 18.57
N ASP A 240 10.31 8.76 19.58
CA ASP A 240 11.21 7.84 20.28
C ASP A 240 11.70 6.70 19.36
N ARG A 241 10.85 6.18 18.47
CA ARG A 241 11.20 5.11 17.52
C ARG A 241 12.16 5.55 16.41
N ILE A 242 12.14 6.82 16.04
CA ILE A 242 13.06 7.37 15.03
C ILE A 242 14.34 7.94 15.65
N ALA A 243 14.39 8.06 16.99
CA ALA A 243 15.53 8.64 17.69
C ALA A 243 16.85 7.90 17.36
N GLY A 244 17.91 8.68 17.08
CA GLY A 244 19.23 8.13 16.72
C GLY A 244 19.35 7.53 15.32
N ALA A 245 18.26 7.41 14.58
CA ALA A 245 18.26 6.85 13.23
C ALA A 245 18.11 7.91 12.13
N VAL A 246 17.61 9.07 12.48
CA VAL A 246 17.54 10.25 11.63
C VAL A 246 18.67 11.19 12.02
N GLY A 247 19.39 11.77 11.05
CA GLY A 247 20.54 12.66 11.32
C GLY A 247 20.17 14.03 11.91
N TRP A 248 19.00 14.14 12.55
CA TRP A 248 18.46 15.38 13.14
C TRP A 248 17.57 15.08 14.35
N ALA A 249 17.40 16.07 15.22
CA ALA A 249 16.53 15.94 16.39
C ALA A 249 15.10 16.44 16.06
N PRO A 250 14.05 15.69 16.44
CA PRO A 250 12.68 16.15 16.36
C PRO A 250 12.47 17.44 17.18
N LEU A 251 11.76 18.41 16.59
CA LEU A 251 11.39 19.65 17.29
C LEU A 251 10.14 19.39 18.12
N ASN A 252 10.26 19.56 19.42
CA ASN A 252 9.13 19.49 20.33
C ASN A 252 8.24 20.73 20.14
N ARG A 253 6.96 20.51 19.83
CA ARG A 253 5.94 21.54 19.63
C ARG A 253 5.07 21.76 20.85
N GLY A 254 5.36 21.08 21.96
CA GLY A 254 4.64 21.18 23.21
C GLY A 254 3.51 20.18 23.36
N GLN A 255 2.73 20.37 24.42
CA GLN A 255 1.54 19.59 24.75
C GLN A 255 0.31 20.23 24.12
N HIS A 256 -0.51 19.44 23.46
CA HIS A 256 -1.74 19.91 22.84
C HIS A 256 -2.92 19.05 23.26
N PRO A 257 -4.04 19.66 23.69
CA PRO A 257 -5.24 18.94 24.05
C PRO A 257 -5.86 18.30 22.80
N ILE A 258 -5.92 16.99 22.80
CA ILE A 258 -6.52 16.22 21.70
C ILE A 258 -7.82 15.60 22.22
N LYS A 259 -8.93 15.91 21.56
CA LYS A 259 -10.25 15.41 21.95
C LYS A 259 -10.27 13.87 22.02
N GLY A 260 -10.56 13.35 23.22
CA GLY A 260 -10.65 11.92 23.48
C GLY A 260 -9.31 11.25 23.83
N LEU A 261 -8.18 11.98 23.81
CA LEU A 261 -6.84 11.43 24.11
C LEU A 261 -6.11 12.23 25.21
N GLY A 262 -6.68 13.36 25.68
CA GLY A 262 -6.02 14.25 26.64
C GLY A 262 -4.92 15.08 26.00
N ASP A 263 -3.95 15.50 26.83
CA ASP A 263 -2.80 16.27 26.36
C ASP A 263 -1.78 15.33 25.72
N VAL A 264 -1.47 15.57 24.46
CA VAL A 264 -0.50 14.79 23.66
C VAL A 264 0.70 15.67 23.35
N GLU A 265 1.89 15.14 23.61
CA GLU A 265 3.13 15.79 23.23
C GLU A 265 3.41 15.57 21.75
N VAL A 266 3.65 16.67 21.04
CA VAL A 266 3.67 16.71 19.58
C VAL A 266 5.03 17.17 19.08
N PHE A 267 5.49 16.57 18.01
CA PHE A 267 6.79 16.82 17.38
C PHE A 267 6.63 17.12 15.90
N SER A 268 7.62 17.81 15.34
CA SER A 268 7.78 18.00 13.89
C SER A 268 9.23 17.80 13.46
N PRO A 269 9.50 17.52 12.17
CA PRO A 269 10.86 17.65 11.65
C PRO A 269 11.31 19.12 11.66
N PRO A 270 12.63 19.37 11.53
CA PRO A 270 13.16 20.70 11.28
C PRO A 270 12.57 21.33 10.01
N PRO A 271 12.30 22.65 9.98
CA PRO A 271 11.68 23.32 8.82
C PRO A 271 12.41 23.12 7.50
N GLN A 272 13.73 22.94 7.54
CA GLN A 272 14.56 22.72 6.35
C GLN A 272 14.18 21.45 5.59
N LEU A 273 13.67 20.44 6.28
CA LEU A 273 13.21 19.17 5.66
C LEU A 273 11.79 19.25 5.09
N LEU A 274 11.05 20.28 5.46
CA LEU A 274 9.70 20.56 4.97
C LEU A 274 9.70 21.59 3.82
N ALA A 275 10.87 22.20 3.55
CA ALA A 275 11.01 23.16 2.45
C ALA A 275 11.12 22.44 1.10
N PRO A 276 10.64 23.05 0.00
CA PRO A 276 10.84 22.52 -1.35
C PRO A 276 12.33 22.27 -1.62
N GLY A 277 12.69 21.04 -2.01
CA GLY A 277 14.08 20.66 -2.29
C GLY A 277 14.94 20.32 -1.06
N GLY A 278 14.36 20.21 0.14
CA GLY A 278 15.05 19.68 1.31
C GLY A 278 15.40 18.18 1.10
N GLU A 279 16.67 17.88 0.87
CA GLU A 279 17.14 16.49 0.87
C GLU A 279 17.10 15.95 2.32
N PRO A 280 16.51 14.77 2.55
CA PRO A 280 16.68 14.11 3.84
C PRO A 280 18.18 13.83 4.02
N PRO A 281 18.77 14.15 5.20
CA PRO A 281 20.15 13.78 5.46
C PRO A 281 20.29 12.29 5.30
N GLN A 282 21.24 11.87 4.47
CA GLN A 282 21.59 10.47 4.26
C GLN A 282 21.98 9.89 5.61
N GLY A 283 21.21 8.93 6.11
CA GLY A 283 21.58 8.18 7.29
C GLY A 283 22.92 7.47 7.06
N PRO A 284 23.68 7.12 8.11
CA PRO A 284 24.90 6.35 7.93
C PRO A 284 24.58 5.08 7.17
N GLU A 285 25.26 4.90 6.03
CA GLU A 285 25.22 3.65 5.26
C GLU A 285 25.41 2.48 6.22
N ALA A 286 24.53 1.50 6.10
CA ALA A 286 24.67 0.25 6.84
C ALA A 286 25.98 -0.41 6.39
N ALA A 287 26.99 -0.35 7.24
CA ALA A 287 28.21 -1.13 7.13
C ALA A 287 27.96 -2.57 7.59
#